data_3c9b983f46dd35fbb66bde0de42ad1cf
#
_entry.id   3c9b983f46dd35fbb66bde0de42ad1cf
#
_cell.length_a   1.000
_cell.length_b   1.000
_cell.length_c   1.000
_cell.angle_alpha   90.00
_cell.angle_beta   90.00
_cell.angle_gamma   90.00
#
_symmetry.space_group_name_H-M   'P 1'
#
loop_
_entity.id
_entity.type
_entity.pdbx_description
1 polymer ?
#
loop_
_entity_poly.entity_id
_entity_poly.type
_entity_poly.pdbx_seq_one_letter_code
_entity_poly.pdbx_strand_id
1 'polypeptide(L)'
;EAYEAGRQADALRYLIAANQLDPDPDREIRIRDLRFTDELYGGRTSPKCDDAPITLSYNQGMPTCSLADVTPAVVRAAFKDRGCLYIPGAIDEGETSRMRDAVDNAQNSRLDDVPDPRWHHRPRMATSEDAFTMVSVRGWANAVGGALGVDSPRAMFLTLDMLQRNGLIALAEAYLGEAPVLSASKFMLWRIPGEGPEAGWHQDGRFLGDDIFSLNVWTALSDCGEDAPGMDLVLERLNHYVMPPADSVFDWVVSDLQVDEYRERDRVVSPQFKGGDMLLFDNWLLHRTNRRPGMNITRYAIESWLFAPSAFPKGRIAVTV
;
A
#
# COMPACT_ATOMS: atom_id res chain seq x y z
N GLU A 1 -17.11 9.28 25.16
CA GLU A 1 -16.25 9.10 23.96
C GLU A 1 -14.93 8.38 24.33
N ALA A 2 -14.03 8.94 25.16
CA ALA A 2 -12.75 8.29 25.52
C ALA A 2 -12.92 6.91 26.18
N TYR A 3 -13.96 6.72 27.01
CA TYR A 3 -14.27 5.42 27.63
C TYR A 3 -14.81 4.40 26.63
N GLU A 4 -15.56 4.83 25.64
CA GLU A 4 -16.06 3.96 24.56
C GLU A 4 -14.93 3.56 23.60
N ALA A 5 -14.06 4.50 23.23
CA ALA A 5 -12.86 4.21 22.43
C ALA A 5 -11.92 3.23 23.13
N GLY A 6 -11.71 3.38 24.46
CA GLY A 6 -10.92 2.41 25.24
C GLY A 6 -11.52 1.00 25.24
N ARG A 7 -12.85 0.88 25.37
CA ARG A 7 -13.53 -0.43 25.30
C ARG A 7 -13.46 -1.07 23.92
N GLN A 8 -13.51 -0.26 22.86
CA GLN A 8 -13.36 -0.74 21.48
C GLN A 8 -11.95 -1.28 21.23
N ALA A 9 -10.91 -0.58 21.68
CA ALA A 9 -9.53 -1.03 21.57
C ALA A 9 -9.28 -2.34 22.33
N ASP A 10 -9.83 -2.48 23.55
CA ASP A 10 -9.75 -3.73 24.33
C ASP A 10 -10.48 -4.88 23.62
N ALA A 11 -11.70 -4.65 23.13
CA ALA A 11 -12.46 -5.64 22.38
C ALA A 11 -11.70 -6.11 21.14
N LEU A 12 -11.10 -5.17 20.42
CA LEU A 12 -10.31 -5.48 19.21
C LEU A 12 -9.09 -6.36 19.56
N ARG A 13 -8.34 -6.03 20.64
CA ARG A 13 -7.20 -6.85 21.09
C ARG A 13 -7.61 -8.29 21.44
N TYR A 14 -8.72 -8.47 22.16
CA TYR A 14 -9.21 -9.81 22.49
C TYR A 14 -9.67 -10.60 21.27
N LEU A 15 -10.37 -9.95 20.35
CA LEU A 15 -10.82 -10.60 19.10
C LEU A 15 -9.65 -11.01 18.23
N ILE A 16 -8.61 -10.18 18.10
CA ILE A 16 -7.39 -10.49 17.36
C ILE A 16 -6.69 -11.70 17.97
N ALA A 17 -6.44 -11.68 19.28
CA ALA A 17 -5.79 -12.79 19.97
C ALA A 17 -6.57 -14.11 19.83
N ALA A 18 -7.90 -14.06 19.96
CA ALA A 18 -8.74 -15.23 19.75
C ALA A 18 -8.69 -15.74 18.30
N ASN A 19 -8.65 -14.83 17.33
CA ASN A 19 -8.60 -15.21 15.90
C ASN A 19 -7.25 -15.77 15.48
N GLN A 20 -6.16 -15.36 16.12
CA GLN A 20 -4.82 -15.97 15.91
C GLN A 20 -4.77 -17.42 16.37
N LEU A 21 -5.51 -17.77 17.42
CA LEU A 21 -5.58 -19.13 17.95
C LEU A 21 -6.53 -20.03 17.16
N ASP A 22 -7.68 -19.50 16.80
CA ASP A 22 -8.76 -20.22 16.11
C ASP A 22 -9.45 -19.26 15.13
N PRO A 23 -9.02 -19.23 13.86
CA PRO A 23 -9.55 -18.32 12.83
C PRO A 23 -11.03 -18.56 12.55
N ASP A 24 -11.85 -17.52 12.69
CA ASP A 24 -13.30 -17.55 12.53
C ASP A 24 -13.79 -16.42 11.62
N PRO A 25 -14.64 -16.71 10.60
CA PRO A 25 -15.09 -15.71 9.62
C PRO A 25 -15.87 -14.56 10.23
N ASP A 26 -16.80 -14.82 11.15
CA ASP A 26 -17.61 -13.78 11.78
C ASP A 26 -16.77 -12.88 12.68
N ARG A 27 -15.75 -13.47 13.32
CA ARG A 27 -14.77 -12.73 14.12
C ARG A 27 -13.92 -11.83 13.25
N GLU A 28 -13.49 -12.27 12.09
CA GLU A 28 -12.70 -11.46 11.14
C GLU A 28 -13.50 -10.31 10.55
N ILE A 29 -14.77 -10.54 10.21
CA ILE A 29 -15.71 -9.49 9.81
C ILE A 29 -15.81 -8.45 10.93
N ARG A 30 -16.01 -8.89 12.17
CA ARG A 30 -16.13 -7.99 13.33
C ARG A 30 -14.83 -7.24 13.63
N ILE A 31 -13.67 -7.89 13.53
CA ILE A 31 -12.34 -7.24 13.66
C ILE A 31 -12.21 -6.13 12.64
N ARG A 32 -12.50 -6.41 11.37
CA ARG A 32 -12.46 -5.41 10.30
C ARG A 32 -13.42 -4.26 10.57
N ASP A 33 -14.69 -4.54 10.93
CA ASP A 33 -15.71 -3.51 11.11
C ASP A 33 -15.40 -2.59 12.30
N LEU A 34 -14.78 -3.12 13.35
CA LEU A 34 -14.30 -2.34 14.50
C LEU A 34 -13.08 -1.45 14.18
N ARG A 35 -12.40 -1.67 13.07
CA ARG A 35 -11.23 -0.88 12.66
C ARG A 35 -11.61 0.38 11.86
N PHE A 36 -12.81 0.48 11.31
CA PHE A 36 -13.25 1.70 10.64
C PHE A 36 -13.40 2.83 11.66
N THR A 37 -12.87 4.01 11.32
CA THR A 37 -12.90 5.17 12.20
C THR A 37 -13.10 6.46 11.41
N ASP A 38 -14.01 7.29 11.90
CA ASP A 38 -14.18 8.68 11.45
C ASP A 38 -13.41 9.65 12.35
N GLU A 39 -12.93 9.16 13.50
CA GLU A 39 -12.21 9.93 14.50
C GLU A 39 -10.71 9.83 14.27
N LEU A 40 -10.17 10.83 13.62
CA LEU A 40 -8.74 10.94 13.35
C LEU A 40 -8.11 11.83 14.43
N TYR A 41 -7.75 11.22 15.56
CA TYR A 41 -7.03 11.90 16.62
C TYR A 41 -5.53 11.79 16.35
N GLY A 42 -4.87 12.90 16.12
CA GLY A 42 -3.44 12.95 15.98
C GLY A 42 -2.89 14.29 16.41
N GLY A 43 -1.94 14.27 17.30
CA GLY A 43 -1.05 15.38 17.60
C GLY A 43 0.33 15.01 17.06
N ARG A 44 0.65 15.43 15.85
CA ARG A 44 1.91 15.12 15.21
C ARG A 44 3.08 15.55 16.09
N THR A 45 3.75 14.59 16.69
CA THR A 45 5.06 14.83 17.27
C THR A 45 6.04 14.86 16.12
N SER A 46 6.61 16.02 15.83
CA SER A 46 7.69 16.07 14.85
C SER A 46 8.75 15.04 15.27
N PRO A 47 8.99 14.00 14.43
CA PRO A 47 10.04 13.05 14.76
C PRO A 47 11.32 13.83 14.97
N LYS A 48 12.04 13.61 16.09
CA LYS A 48 13.38 14.15 16.26
C LYS A 48 14.22 13.60 15.11
N CYS A 49 14.50 14.44 14.11
CA CYS A 49 15.46 14.10 13.09
C CYS A 49 16.81 13.96 13.78
N ASP A 50 17.31 12.74 13.86
CA ASP A 50 18.72 12.53 14.11
C ASP A 50 19.41 12.87 12.79
N ASP A 51 20.07 14.02 12.71
CA ASP A 51 20.72 14.52 11.49
C ASP A 51 22.05 13.81 11.19
N ALA A 52 22.33 12.70 11.86
CA ALA A 52 23.51 11.90 11.59
C ALA A 52 23.51 11.42 10.14
N PRO A 53 24.60 11.60 9.38
CA PRO A 53 24.71 11.10 8.02
C PRO A 53 24.50 9.59 7.96
N ILE A 54 23.52 9.14 7.15
CA ILE A 54 23.27 7.72 6.92
C ILE A 54 23.93 7.34 5.60
N THR A 55 24.78 6.31 5.64
CA THR A 55 25.33 5.71 4.43
C THR A 55 24.31 4.70 3.88
N LEU A 56 23.82 4.96 2.68
CA LEU A 56 22.89 4.08 1.99
C LEU A 56 23.65 3.06 1.12
N SER A 57 23.19 1.83 1.12
CA SER A 57 23.52 0.84 0.10
C SER A 57 22.52 0.89 -1.03
N TYR A 58 22.88 0.36 -2.22
CA TYR A 58 22.02 0.42 -3.40
C TYR A 58 21.93 -0.95 -4.07
N ASN A 59 20.71 -1.25 -4.56
CA ASN A 59 20.44 -2.40 -5.42
C ASN A 59 19.52 -1.96 -6.55
N GLN A 60 19.89 -2.26 -7.80
CA GLN A 60 19.17 -1.80 -9.01
C GLN A 60 18.93 -0.27 -9.04
N GLY A 61 19.88 0.51 -8.49
CA GLY A 61 19.78 1.97 -8.36
C GLY A 61 18.92 2.47 -7.17
N MET A 62 18.17 1.62 -6.50
CA MET A 62 17.35 1.96 -5.35
C MET A 62 18.16 1.87 -4.06
N PRO A 63 18.00 2.81 -3.10
CA PRO A 63 18.47 2.62 -1.74
C PRO A 63 17.93 1.32 -1.16
N THR A 64 18.77 0.55 -0.49
CA THR A 64 18.40 -0.77 0.02
C THR A 64 18.95 -1.05 1.41
N CYS A 65 18.21 -1.80 2.21
CA CYS A 65 18.68 -2.39 3.45
C CYS A 65 17.92 -3.69 3.76
N SER A 66 18.38 -4.47 4.73
CA SER A 66 17.58 -5.58 5.25
C SER A 66 16.43 -5.07 6.11
N LEU A 67 15.37 -5.88 6.28
CA LEU A 67 14.24 -5.52 7.15
C LEU A 67 14.69 -5.30 8.61
N ALA A 68 15.72 -6.02 9.06
CA ALA A 68 16.27 -5.89 10.41
C ALA A 68 16.99 -4.54 10.64
N ASP A 69 17.50 -3.92 9.59
CA ASP A 69 18.26 -2.66 9.65
C ASP A 69 17.40 -1.44 9.31
N VAL A 70 16.14 -1.63 8.92
CA VAL A 70 15.28 -0.51 8.57
C VAL A 70 14.90 0.30 9.81
N THR A 71 15.12 1.61 9.72
CA THR A 71 14.75 2.58 10.76
C THR A 71 14.07 3.79 10.13
N PRO A 72 13.33 4.60 10.89
CA PRO A 72 12.74 5.84 10.36
C PRO A 72 13.79 6.78 9.75
N ALA A 73 15.00 6.78 10.25
CA ALA A 73 16.10 7.59 9.74
C ALA A 73 16.59 7.08 8.37
N VAL A 74 16.71 5.74 8.20
CA VAL A 74 17.02 5.12 6.91
C VAL A 74 15.92 5.40 5.88
N VAL A 75 14.65 5.27 6.26
CA VAL A 75 13.52 5.60 5.37
C VAL A 75 13.58 7.06 4.91
N ARG A 76 13.78 8.00 5.85
CA ARG A 76 13.91 9.43 5.52
C ARG A 76 15.10 9.71 4.59
N ALA A 77 16.26 9.10 4.86
CA ALA A 77 17.44 9.27 4.02
C ALA A 77 17.20 8.73 2.61
N ALA A 78 16.64 7.54 2.48
CA ALA A 78 16.34 6.91 1.21
C ALA A 78 15.30 7.70 0.39
N PHE A 79 14.22 8.18 1.03
CA PHE A 79 13.21 9.00 0.37
C PHE A 79 13.78 10.35 -0.07
N LYS A 80 14.66 10.97 0.74
CA LYS A 80 15.33 12.22 0.38
C LYS A 80 16.27 12.03 -0.82
N ASP A 81 16.90 10.87 -0.95
CA ASP A 81 17.84 10.60 -2.04
C ASP A 81 17.13 10.15 -3.33
N ARG A 82 16.23 9.15 -3.25
CA ARG A 82 15.65 8.47 -4.42
C ARG A 82 14.13 8.32 -4.40
N GLY A 83 13.44 8.80 -3.37
CA GLY A 83 11.99 8.71 -3.24
C GLY A 83 11.47 7.35 -2.75
N CYS A 84 12.32 6.33 -2.62
CA CYS A 84 11.92 4.99 -2.20
C CYS A 84 13.01 4.28 -1.40
N LEU A 85 12.63 3.17 -0.73
CA LEU A 85 13.55 2.23 -0.08
C LEU A 85 13.15 0.81 -0.46
N TYR A 86 14.11 0.04 -1.00
CA TYR A 86 13.93 -1.36 -1.36
C TYR A 86 14.42 -2.29 -0.24
N ILE A 87 13.59 -3.25 0.15
CA ILE A 87 13.88 -4.23 1.19
C ILE A 87 13.77 -5.63 0.57
N PRO A 88 14.88 -6.23 0.11
CA PRO A 88 14.88 -7.56 -0.47
C PRO A 88 14.58 -8.63 0.60
N GLY A 89 13.75 -9.62 0.25
CA GLY A 89 13.44 -10.75 1.11
C GLY A 89 12.85 -10.35 2.46
N ALA A 90 12.01 -9.32 2.48
CA ALA A 90 11.39 -8.80 3.71
C ALA A 90 10.51 -9.84 4.41
N ILE A 91 9.86 -10.72 3.65
CA ILE A 91 9.11 -11.87 4.17
C ILE A 91 9.58 -13.15 3.49
N ASP A 92 9.49 -14.26 4.20
CA ASP A 92 9.91 -15.55 3.67
C ASP A 92 8.93 -16.13 2.63
N GLU A 93 9.33 -17.20 1.97
CA GLU A 93 8.51 -17.83 0.91
C GLU A 93 7.20 -18.41 1.45
N GLY A 94 7.19 -18.94 2.67
CA GLY A 94 5.99 -19.48 3.30
C GLY A 94 4.95 -18.40 3.56
N GLU A 95 5.37 -17.25 4.07
CA GLU A 95 4.53 -16.07 4.24
C GLU A 95 4.08 -15.51 2.87
N THR A 96 5.00 -15.39 1.91
CA THR A 96 4.72 -14.93 0.55
C THR A 96 3.67 -15.79 -0.13
N SER A 97 3.78 -17.12 -0.06
CA SER A 97 2.80 -18.06 -0.62
C SER A 97 1.45 -17.92 0.07
N ARG A 98 1.42 -17.84 1.41
CA ARG A 98 0.18 -17.65 2.18
C ARG A 98 -0.54 -16.35 1.79
N MET A 99 0.21 -15.26 1.60
CA MET A 99 -0.37 -13.97 1.20
C MET A 99 -0.84 -13.98 -0.24
N ARG A 100 -0.13 -14.66 -1.15
CA ARG A 100 -0.58 -14.86 -2.54
C ARG A 100 -1.89 -15.64 -2.61
N ASP A 101 -1.99 -16.74 -1.84
CA ASP A 101 -3.23 -17.53 -1.74
C ASP A 101 -4.39 -16.68 -1.19
N ALA A 102 -4.13 -15.77 -0.25
CA ALA A 102 -5.13 -14.85 0.26
C ALA A 102 -5.62 -13.87 -0.82
N VAL A 103 -4.72 -13.36 -1.68
CA VAL A 103 -5.10 -12.53 -2.82
C VAL A 103 -5.95 -13.31 -3.82
N ASP A 104 -5.56 -14.55 -4.15
CA ASP A 104 -6.32 -15.40 -5.08
C ASP A 104 -7.70 -15.73 -4.54
N ASN A 105 -7.81 -16.14 -3.28
CA ASN A 105 -9.08 -16.46 -2.65
C ASN A 105 -10.01 -15.23 -2.60
N ALA A 106 -9.49 -14.05 -2.26
CA ALA A 106 -10.26 -12.81 -2.24
C ALA A 106 -10.77 -12.42 -3.64
N GLN A 107 -9.93 -12.57 -4.67
CA GLN A 107 -10.28 -12.27 -6.06
C GLN A 107 -11.26 -13.28 -6.64
N ASN A 108 -11.10 -14.57 -6.35
CA ASN A 108 -11.96 -15.64 -6.84
C ASN A 108 -13.33 -15.59 -6.16
N SER A 109 -13.38 -15.51 -4.83
CA SER A 109 -14.64 -15.45 -4.07
C SER A 109 -15.51 -14.25 -4.47
N ARG A 110 -14.91 -13.15 -4.88
CA ARG A 110 -15.63 -11.99 -5.41
C ARG A 110 -16.44 -12.30 -6.68
N LEU A 111 -16.01 -13.29 -7.45
CA LEU A 111 -16.61 -13.69 -8.73
C LEU A 111 -17.62 -14.84 -8.57
N ASP A 112 -17.69 -15.46 -7.40
CA ASP A 112 -18.62 -16.56 -7.12
C ASP A 112 -20.06 -16.05 -7.01
N ASP A 113 -21.03 -16.87 -7.43
CA ASP A 113 -22.45 -16.57 -7.27
C ASP A 113 -22.84 -16.41 -5.79
N VAL A 114 -22.19 -17.19 -4.91
CA VAL A 114 -22.31 -17.11 -3.46
C VAL A 114 -20.89 -16.94 -2.88
N PRO A 115 -20.45 -15.70 -2.63
CA PRO A 115 -19.13 -15.45 -2.09
C PRO A 115 -18.90 -16.11 -0.72
N ASP A 116 -17.71 -16.66 -0.51
CA ASP A 116 -17.27 -17.05 0.83
C ASP A 116 -17.03 -15.78 1.67
N PRO A 117 -17.78 -15.56 2.77
CA PRO A 117 -17.69 -14.33 3.55
C PRO A 117 -16.32 -14.07 4.18
N ARG A 118 -15.47 -15.09 4.32
CA ARG A 118 -14.08 -14.93 4.75
C ARG A 118 -13.26 -14.11 3.74
N TRP A 119 -13.51 -14.38 2.46
CA TRP A 119 -12.71 -13.84 1.37
C TRP A 119 -13.39 -12.70 0.62
N HIS A 120 -14.73 -12.63 0.66
CA HIS A 120 -15.45 -11.50 0.09
C HIS A 120 -16.70 -11.16 0.90
N HIS A 121 -16.59 -10.13 1.71
CA HIS A 121 -17.69 -9.55 2.48
C HIS A 121 -17.49 -8.04 2.56
N ARG A 122 -18.31 -7.28 1.83
CA ARG A 122 -18.20 -5.81 1.79
C ARG A 122 -18.60 -5.20 3.13
N PRO A 123 -17.79 -4.28 3.68
CA PRO A 123 -18.15 -3.56 4.88
C PRO A 123 -19.35 -2.64 4.62
N ARG A 124 -20.18 -2.48 5.65
CA ARG A 124 -21.25 -1.50 5.62
C ARG A 124 -20.65 -0.11 5.91
N MET A 125 -20.83 0.81 4.99
CA MET A 125 -20.36 2.19 5.16
C MET A 125 -21.29 3.00 6.06
N ALA A 126 -20.72 3.90 6.84
CA ALA A 126 -21.46 4.74 7.79
C ALA A 126 -22.35 5.76 7.08
N THR A 127 -21.86 6.31 5.97
CA THR A 127 -22.57 7.33 5.19
C THR A 127 -22.86 6.88 3.76
N SER A 128 -23.82 7.53 3.10
CA SER A 128 -24.09 7.31 1.68
C SER A 128 -22.97 7.81 0.77
N GLU A 129 -22.23 8.86 1.20
CA GLU A 129 -21.08 9.40 0.48
C GLU A 129 -19.93 8.41 0.47
N ASP A 130 -19.60 7.81 1.62
CA ASP A 130 -18.60 6.76 1.73
C ASP A 130 -18.98 5.55 0.89
N ALA A 131 -20.24 5.13 0.93
CA ALA A 131 -20.73 4.02 0.12
C ALA A 131 -20.54 4.29 -1.38
N PHE A 132 -20.84 5.51 -1.84
CA PHE A 132 -20.65 5.93 -3.25
C PHE A 132 -19.17 5.94 -3.63
N THR A 133 -18.31 6.52 -2.77
CA THR A 133 -16.86 6.54 -2.95
C THR A 133 -16.31 5.12 -3.11
N MET A 134 -16.70 4.21 -2.23
CA MET A 134 -16.25 2.82 -2.27
C MET A 134 -16.74 2.07 -3.51
N VAL A 135 -17.94 2.36 -4.02
CA VAL A 135 -18.42 1.77 -5.28
C VAL A 135 -17.54 2.19 -6.46
N SER A 136 -17.20 3.47 -6.55
CA SER A 136 -16.36 4.01 -7.62
C SER A 136 -14.94 3.42 -7.57
N VAL A 137 -14.35 3.33 -6.38
CA VAL A 137 -13.01 2.76 -6.18
C VAL A 137 -12.99 1.26 -6.52
N ARG A 138 -14.01 0.50 -6.12
CA ARG A 138 -14.13 -0.92 -6.49
C ARG A 138 -14.22 -1.12 -8.00
N GLY A 139 -15.01 -0.29 -8.68
CA GLY A 139 -15.11 -0.34 -10.14
C GLY A 139 -13.77 -0.18 -10.82
N TRP A 140 -13.02 0.84 -10.42
CA TRP A 140 -11.66 1.07 -10.91
C TRP A 140 -10.72 -0.08 -10.56
N ALA A 141 -10.64 -0.47 -9.30
CA ALA A 141 -9.76 -1.55 -8.84
C ALA A 141 -9.97 -2.84 -9.66
N ASN A 142 -11.23 -3.24 -9.83
CA ASN A 142 -11.59 -4.44 -10.58
C ASN A 142 -11.16 -4.36 -12.05
N ALA A 143 -11.28 -3.19 -12.67
CA ALA A 143 -10.93 -2.98 -14.08
C ALA A 143 -9.42 -3.14 -14.32
N VAL A 144 -8.58 -2.89 -13.31
CA VAL A 144 -7.12 -2.93 -13.43
C VAL A 144 -6.49 -4.16 -12.75
N GLY A 145 -7.29 -5.15 -12.33
CA GLY A 145 -6.79 -6.40 -11.74
C GLY A 145 -6.57 -6.34 -10.23
N GLY A 146 -7.22 -5.41 -9.54
CA GLY A 146 -7.18 -5.26 -8.10
C GLY A 146 -8.47 -5.66 -7.40
N ALA A 147 -8.39 -5.86 -6.08
CA ALA A 147 -9.52 -5.90 -5.16
C ALA A 147 -9.17 -5.09 -3.91
N LEU A 148 -10.18 -4.50 -3.27
CA LEU A 148 -9.96 -3.81 -2.01
C LEU A 148 -9.74 -4.81 -0.88
N GLY A 149 -8.65 -4.66 -0.13
CA GLY A 149 -8.36 -5.54 1.00
C GLY A 149 -9.44 -5.49 2.09
N VAL A 150 -10.09 -4.33 2.27
CA VAL A 150 -11.20 -4.19 3.22
C VAL A 150 -12.45 -4.98 2.85
N ASP A 151 -12.59 -5.40 1.58
CA ASP A 151 -13.69 -6.27 1.15
C ASP A 151 -13.39 -7.77 1.44
N SER A 152 -12.17 -8.10 1.86
CA SER A 152 -11.77 -9.46 2.25
C SER A 152 -11.33 -9.49 3.73
N PRO A 153 -12.23 -9.86 4.66
CA PRO A 153 -11.89 -9.87 6.10
C PRO A 153 -10.65 -10.69 6.42
N ARG A 154 -10.53 -11.88 5.84
CA ARG A 154 -9.38 -12.77 6.03
C ARG A 154 -8.10 -12.20 5.45
N ALA A 155 -8.11 -11.69 4.21
CA ALA A 155 -6.91 -11.10 3.61
C ALA A 155 -6.46 -9.84 4.37
N MET A 156 -7.40 -9.01 4.83
CA MET A 156 -7.09 -7.87 5.68
C MET A 156 -6.46 -8.29 7.00
N PHE A 157 -7.05 -9.28 7.70
CA PHE A 157 -6.49 -9.80 8.94
C PHE A 157 -5.06 -10.31 8.75
N LEU A 158 -4.84 -11.15 7.74
CA LEU A 158 -3.52 -11.72 7.42
C LEU A 158 -2.49 -10.64 7.07
N THR A 159 -2.89 -9.62 6.29
CA THR A 159 -1.98 -8.53 5.91
C THR A 159 -1.57 -7.70 7.12
N LEU A 160 -2.52 -7.30 7.96
CA LEU A 160 -2.21 -6.50 9.16
C LEU A 160 -1.37 -7.30 10.17
N ASP A 161 -1.66 -8.60 10.35
CA ASP A 161 -0.85 -9.50 11.17
C ASP A 161 0.58 -9.64 10.63
N MET A 162 0.75 -9.79 9.31
CA MET A 162 2.05 -9.81 8.64
C MET A 162 2.82 -8.50 8.86
N LEU A 163 2.20 -7.34 8.62
CA LEU A 163 2.83 -6.04 8.82
C LEU A 163 3.22 -5.82 10.29
N GLN A 164 2.37 -6.23 11.24
CA GLN A 164 2.64 -6.11 12.68
C GLN A 164 3.81 -7.00 13.11
N ARG A 165 3.80 -8.28 12.73
CA ARG A 165 4.86 -9.24 13.11
C ARG A 165 6.22 -8.89 12.53
N ASN A 166 6.26 -8.28 11.37
CA ASN A 166 7.48 -7.81 10.71
C ASN A 166 7.89 -6.38 11.12
N GLY A 167 7.26 -5.79 12.14
CA GLY A 167 7.63 -4.49 12.69
C GLY A 167 7.29 -3.29 11.81
N LEU A 168 6.57 -3.48 10.70
CA LEU A 168 6.27 -2.41 9.74
C LEU A 168 5.25 -1.39 10.28
N ILE A 169 4.33 -1.81 11.15
CA ILE A 169 3.42 -0.89 11.83
C ILE A 169 4.19 0.01 12.80
N ALA A 170 5.10 -0.56 13.61
CA ALA A 170 5.95 0.20 14.52
C ALA A 170 6.92 1.14 13.76
N LEU A 171 7.46 0.69 12.63
CA LEU A 171 8.25 1.54 11.74
C LEU A 171 7.42 2.73 11.22
N ALA A 172 6.21 2.46 10.74
CA ALA A 172 5.31 3.50 10.24
C ALA A 172 4.96 4.51 11.34
N GLU A 173 4.62 4.06 12.55
CA GLU A 173 4.35 4.92 13.69
C GLU A 173 5.57 5.82 14.01
N ALA A 174 6.76 5.25 14.07
CA ALA A 174 8.00 6.00 14.34
C ALA A 174 8.39 6.94 13.18
N TYR A 175 8.07 6.59 11.92
CA TYR A 175 8.32 7.44 10.76
C TYR A 175 7.32 8.58 10.66
N LEU A 176 6.02 8.29 10.83
CA LEU A 176 4.91 9.25 10.73
C LEU A 176 4.81 10.15 11.98
N GLY A 177 5.29 9.68 13.15
CA GLY A 177 5.21 10.37 14.43
C GLY A 177 3.82 10.26 15.10
N GLU A 178 2.96 9.39 14.60
CA GLU A 178 1.61 9.13 15.08
C GLU A 178 1.27 7.65 14.86
N ALA A 179 0.38 7.07 15.66
CA ALA A 179 -0.16 5.74 15.39
C ALA A 179 -0.84 5.74 14.02
N PRO A 180 -0.37 4.92 13.06
CA PRO A 180 -0.82 5.02 11.69
C PRO A 180 -2.26 4.56 11.49
N VAL A 181 -2.91 5.10 10.47
CA VAL A 181 -4.16 4.58 9.92
C VAL A 181 -3.95 4.14 8.47
N LEU A 182 -4.67 3.10 8.06
CA LEU A 182 -4.69 2.60 6.69
C LEU A 182 -5.84 3.28 5.93
N SER A 183 -5.65 3.58 4.64
CA SER A 183 -6.77 4.02 3.81
C SER A 183 -7.51 2.83 3.20
N ALA A 184 -8.82 2.72 3.46
CA ALA A 184 -9.66 1.66 2.93
C ALA A 184 -9.64 1.58 1.39
N SER A 185 -9.52 2.73 0.72
CA SER A 185 -9.50 2.84 -0.75
C SER A 185 -8.12 2.66 -1.37
N LYS A 186 -7.07 2.57 -0.54
CA LYS A 186 -5.67 2.38 -0.94
C LYS A 186 -5.03 1.16 -0.26
N PHE A 187 -5.85 0.25 0.21
CA PHE A 187 -5.44 -1.09 0.60
C PHE A 187 -5.85 -2.08 -0.49
N MET A 188 -4.87 -2.47 -1.30
CA MET A 188 -5.11 -3.16 -2.57
C MET A 188 -4.49 -4.56 -2.58
N LEU A 189 -5.28 -5.52 -3.03
CA LEU A 189 -4.88 -6.89 -3.34
C LEU A 189 -4.76 -7.01 -4.85
N TRP A 190 -3.54 -7.05 -5.37
CA TRP A 190 -3.24 -7.02 -6.79
C TRP A 190 -3.03 -8.42 -7.37
N ARG A 191 -3.75 -8.72 -8.44
CA ARG A 191 -3.53 -9.87 -9.33
C ARG A 191 -3.54 -9.35 -10.77
N ILE A 192 -2.38 -8.88 -11.23
CA ILE A 192 -2.21 -8.16 -12.49
C ILE A 192 -1.79 -9.15 -13.57
N PRO A 193 -2.61 -9.42 -14.60
CA PRO A 193 -2.22 -10.25 -15.73
C PRO A 193 -1.01 -9.67 -16.48
N GLY A 194 -0.20 -10.53 -17.10
CA GLY A 194 0.92 -10.11 -17.93
C GLY A 194 0.48 -9.25 -19.12
N GLU A 195 -0.61 -9.64 -19.78
CA GLU A 195 -1.21 -8.89 -20.86
C GLU A 195 -2.20 -7.83 -20.37
N GLY A 196 -2.33 -6.73 -21.11
CA GLY A 196 -3.28 -5.65 -20.84
C GLY A 196 -2.70 -4.28 -21.17
N PRO A 197 -3.48 -3.20 -20.95
CA PRO A 197 -3.02 -1.84 -21.23
C PRO A 197 -1.88 -1.43 -20.27
N GLU A 198 -0.99 -0.58 -20.76
CA GLU A 198 0.00 0.08 -19.90
C GLU A 198 -0.70 0.99 -18.89
N ALA A 199 -0.14 1.07 -17.71
CA ALA A 199 -0.53 2.08 -16.73
C ALA A 199 0.20 3.41 -17.02
N GLY A 200 -0.49 4.53 -16.86
CA GLY A 200 0.13 5.85 -16.96
C GLY A 200 1.05 6.13 -15.78
N TRP A 201 2.08 6.93 -16.02
CA TRP A 201 2.93 7.50 -14.97
C TRP A 201 2.11 8.38 -14.05
N HIS A 202 2.31 8.26 -12.75
CA HIS A 202 1.56 9.03 -11.75
C HIS A 202 2.33 9.17 -10.43
N GLN A 203 1.91 10.18 -9.68
CA GLN A 203 2.25 10.35 -8.27
C GLN A 203 0.94 10.25 -7.49
N ASP A 204 0.88 9.37 -6.50
CA ASP A 204 -0.37 9.11 -5.76
C ASP A 204 -0.93 10.33 -5.05
N GLY A 205 -0.08 11.28 -4.67
CA GLY A 205 -0.52 12.53 -4.07
C GLY A 205 -1.46 13.35 -4.94
N ARG A 206 -1.40 13.21 -6.28
CA ARG A 206 -2.30 13.93 -7.20
C ARG A 206 -3.78 13.65 -6.95
N PHE A 207 -4.11 12.45 -6.51
CA PHE A 207 -5.49 12.05 -6.22
C PHE A 207 -5.75 11.77 -4.73
N LEU A 208 -4.73 11.85 -3.89
CA LEU A 208 -4.86 11.72 -2.44
C LEU A 208 -4.90 13.08 -1.73
N GLY A 209 -4.29 14.12 -2.31
CA GLY A 209 -4.22 15.47 -1.78
C GLY A 209 -2.80 15.93 -1.45
N ASP A 210 -2.66 17.23 -1.23
CA ASP A 210 -1.35 17.89 -1.06
C ASP A 210 -0.85 17.81 0.40
N ASP A 211 -1.76 17.88 1.38
CA ASP A 211 -1.45 17.96 2.80
C ASP A 211 -1.46 16.58 3.48
N ILE A 212 -0.88 15.58 2.81
CA ILE A 212 -0.82 14.21 3.33
C ILE A 212 0.57 13.85 3.80
N PHE A 213 0.66 12.96 4.80
CA PHE A 213 1.90 12.35 5.21
C PHE A 213 1.73 10.84 5.31
N SER A 214 2.45 10.12 4.47
CA SER A 214 2.16 8.72 4.15
C SER A 214 3.41 7.86 4.07
N LEU A 215 3.20 6.58 4.25
CA LEU A 215 4.12 5.50 3.96
C LEU A 215 3.37 4.40 3.23
N ASN A 216 3.70 4.15 1.98
CA ASN A 216 3.23 2.96 1.28
C ASN A 216 4.17 1.79 1.55
N VAL A 217 3.60 0.65 1.89
CA VAL A 217 4.27 -0.65 1.93
C VAL A 217 3.73 -1.47 0.77
N TRP A 218 4.47 -1.48 -0.33
CA TRP A 218 4.18 -2.35 -1.47
C TRP A 218 4.98 -3.65 -1.30
N THR A 219 4.28 -4.79 -1.29
CA THR A 219 4.87 -6.12 -1.07
C THR A 219 4.68 -6.97 -2.32
N ALA A 220 5.77 -7.41 -2.93
CA ALA A 220 5.74 -8.39 -4.03
C ALA A 220 5.41 -9.78 -3.47
N LEU A 221 4.42 -10.46 -4.05
CA LEU A 221 4.04 -11.84 -3.69
C LEU A 221 4.37 -12.84 -4.78
N SER A 222 4.98 -12.38 -5.86
CA SER A 222 5.54 -13.18 -6.94
C SER A 222 6.70 -12.43 -7.58
N ASP A 223 7.57 -13.14 -8.28
CA ASP A 223 8.59 -12.53 -9.11
C ASP A 223 7.92 -11.63 -10.16
N CYS A 224 8.49 -10.45 -10.40
CA CYS A 224 7.97 -9.49 -11.38
C CYS A 224 9.04 -8.53 -11.88
N GLY A 225 8.72 -7.83 -12.99
CA GLY A 225 9.63 -6.89 -13.66
C GLY A 225 10.32 -7.48 -14.89
N GLU A 226 10.25 -8.79 -15.11
CA GLU A 226 10.81 -9.48 -16.29
C GLU A 226 9.69 -10.13 -17.11
N ASP A 227 9.14 -11.26 -16.69
CA ASP A 227 8.08 -12.00 -17.38
C ASP A 227 6.67 -11.65 -16.85
N ALA A 228 6.60 -11.00 -15.71
CA ALA A 228 5.37 -10.47 -15.09
C ALA A 228 5.47 -8.94 -14.97
N PRO A 229 4.34 -8.21 -14.98
CA PRO A 229 4.32 -6.77 -14.82
C PRO A 229 5.04 -6.32 -13.55
N GLY A 230 6.03 -5.43 -13.70
CA GLY A 230 6.76 -4.84 -12.58
C GLY A 230 6.30 -3.43 -12.25
N MET A 231 7.27 -2.62 -11.86
CA MET A 231 7.10 -1.18 -11.68
C MET A 231 8.21 -0.44 -12.43
N ASP A 232 7.87 0.65 -13.11
CA ASP A 232 8.85 1.67 -13.50
C ASP A 232 8.86 2.76 -12.45
N LEU A 233 10.05 3.22 -12.08
CA LEU A 233 10.27 4.21 -11.03
C LEU A 233 11.15 5.34 -11.54
N VAL A 234 10.84 6.58 -11.13
CA VAL A 234 11.75 7.71 -11.25
C VAL A 234 12.51 7.84 -9.93
N LEU A 235 13.78 7.46 -9.93
CA LEU A 235 14.67 7.50 -8.76
C LEU A 235 15.24 8.89 -8.51
N GLU A 236 14.35 9.81 -8.19
CA GLU A 236 14.66 11.19 -7.82
C GLU A 236 13.63 11.68 -6.79
N ARG A 237 14.09 12.35 -5.74
CA ARG A 237 13.16 12.98 -4.81
C ARG A 237 12.45 14.14 -5.47
N LEU A 238 11.18 13.98 -5.75
CA LEU A 238 10.30 15.04 -6.22
C LEU A 238 9.61 15.68 -5.02
N ASN A 239 9.64 17.03 -4.95
CA ASN A 239 8.95 17.81 -3.93
C ASN A 239 7.80 18.62 -4.55
N HIS A 240 7.36 18.23 -5.73
CA HIS A 240 6.27 18.81 -6.49
C HIS A 240 5.61 17.71 -7.33
N TYR A 241 4.38 17.95 -7.74
CA TYR A 241 3.72 17.07 -8.70
C TYR A 241 4.10 17.47 -10.12
N VAL A 242 4.52 16.47 -10.91
CA VAL A 242 4.69 16.65 -12.34
C VAL A 242 3.30 16.82 -12.95
N MET A 243 3.04 17.99 -13.50
CA MET A 243 1.70 18.30 -14.03
C MET A 243 1.49 17.58 -15.37
N PRO A 244 0.35 16.92 -15.56
CA PRO A 244 0.02 16.31 -16.84
C PRO A 244 -0.10 17.37 -17.94
N PRO A 245 0.02 16.99 -19.23
CA PRO A 245 -0.29 17.87 -20.34
C PRO A 245 -1.70 18.43 -20.24
N ALA A 246 -1.89 19.66 -20.74
CA ALA A 246 -3.19 20.35 -20.64
C ALA A 246 -4.34 19.64 -21.36
N ASP A 247 -4.03 18.79 -22.34
CA ASP A 247 -4.94 17.98 -23.13
C ASP A 247 -5.08 16.52 -22.60
N SER A 248 -4.48 16.22 -21.43
CA SER A 248 -4.59 14.90 -20.82
C SER A 248 -6.02 14.58 -20.43
N VAL A 249 -6.48 13.36 -20.73
CA VAL A 249 -7.81 12.87 -20.35
C VAL A 249 -7.95 12.75 -18.82
N PHE A 250 -6.84 12.47 -18.12
CA PHE A 250 -6.78 12.38 -16.66
C PHE A 250 -5.80 13.41 -16.14
N ASP A 251 -6.21 14.17 -15.15
CA ASP A 251 -5.43 15.25 -14.53
C ASP A 251 -4.30 14.78 -13.61
N TRP A 252 -4.09 13.47 -13.53
CA TRP A 252 -3.04 12.82 -12.73
C TRP A 252 -2.05 11.99 -13.54
N VAL A 253 -2.29 11.78 -14.85
CA VAL A 253 -1.40 10.98 -15.72
C VAL A 253 -0.33 11.85 -16.34
N VAL A 254 0.92 11.56 -16.01
CA VAL A 254 2.11 12.19 -16.59
C VAL A 254 2.46 11.48 -17.91
N SER A 255 2.78 12.25 -18.94
CA SER A 255 3.14 11.69 -20.26
C SER A 255 4.56 11.10 -20.28
N ASP A 256 4.82 10.16 -21.17
CA ASP A 256 6.16 9.62 -21.39
C ASP A 256 7.17 10.71 -21.80
N LEU A 257 6.75 11.74 -22.58
CA LEU A 257 7.61 12.87 -22.94
C LEU A 257 8.10 13.67 -21.71
N GLN A 258 7.27 13.82 -20.70
CA GLN A 258 7.67 14.48 -19.45
C GLN A 258 8.63 13.60 -18.63
N VAL A 259 8.57 12.29 -18.78
CA VAL A 259 9.48 11.36 -18.11
C VAL A 259 10.81 11.22 -18.86
N ASP A 260 10.88 11.60 -20.15
CA ASP A 260 12.12 11.52 -20.94
C ASP A 260 13.25 12.35 -20.33
N GLU A 261 12.96 13.51 -19.73
CA GLU A 261 13.98 14.29 -19.04
C GLU A 261 14.64 13.56 -17.87
N TYR A 262 13.90 12.64 -17.21
CA TYR A 262 14.45 11.78 -16.16
C TYR A 262 15.21 10.60 -16.75
N ARG A 263 14.81 10.08 -17.91
CA ARG A 263 15.54 9.04 -18.65
C ARG A 263 16.91 9.54 -19.12
N GLU A 264 16.96 10.76 -19.65
CA GLU A 264 18.21 11.41 -20.08
C GLU A 264 19.22 11.59 -18.92
N ARG A 265 18.74 11.62 -17.67
CA ARG A 265 19.56 11.72 -16.46
C ARG A 265 19.80 10.37 -15.77
N ASP A 266 19.46 9.25 -16.40
CA ASP A 266 19.54 7.89 -15.84
C ASP A 266 18.78 7.74 -14.51
N ARG A 267 17.61 8.41 -14.41
CA ARG A 267 16.77 8.35 -13.20
C ARG A 267 15.60 7.38 -13.32
N VAL A 268 15.30 6.86 -14.50
CA VAL A 268 14.22 5.89 -14.70
C VAL A 268 14.77 4.48 -14.66
N VAL A 269 14.19 3.67 -13.79
CA VAL A 269 14.54 2.25 -13.66
C VAL A 269 13.32 1.36 -13.77
N SER A 270 13.54 0.11 -14.20
CA SER A 270 12.55 -0.96 -14.26
C SER A 270 13.07 -2.13 -13.41
N PRO A 271 12.99 -2.07 -12.08
CA PRO A 271 13.58 -3.08 -11.24
C PRO A 271 12.87 -4.42 -11.34
N GLN A 272 13.60 -5.49 -11.08
CA GLN A 272 13.07 -6.83 -10.86
C GLN A 272 12.88 -7.04 -9.35
N PHE A 273 11.72 -7.57 -8.97
CA PHE A 273 11.41 -7.95 -7.60
C PHE A 273 11.22 -9.46 -7.52
N LYS A 274 11.61 -10.01 -6.40
CA LYS A 274 11.31 -11.39 -6.01
C LYS A 274 10.08 -11.44 -5.11
N GLY A 275 9.38 -12.58 -5.10
CA GLY A 275 8.36 -12.81 -4.10
C GLY A 275 8.95 -12.65 -2.69
N GLY A 276 8.31 -11.84 -1.84
CA GLY A 276 8.79 -11.49 -0.51
C GLY A 276 9.53 -10.17 -0.40
N ASP A 277 9.86 -9.52 -1.52
CA ASP A 277 10.46 -8.18 -1.51
C ASP A 277 9.43 -7.11 -1.15
N MET A 278 9.91 -6.02 -0.54
CA MET A 278 9.11 -4.83 -0.28
C MET A 278 9.73 -3.57 -0.87
N LEU A 279 8.87 -2.65 -1.31
CA LEU A 279 9.24 -1.29 -1.67
C LEU A 279 8.46 -0.32 -0.79
N LEU A 280 9.18 0.49 -0.03
CA LEU A 280 8.62 1.59 0.73
C LEU A 280 8.73 2.88 -0.08
N PHE A 281 7.68 3.68 -0.13
CA PHE A 281 7.68 4.99 -0.76
C PHE A 281 6.54 5.87 -0.23
N ASP A 282 6.56 7.14 -0.60
CA ASP A 282 5.50 8.09 -0.25
C ASP A 282 4.73 8.59 -1.48
N ASN A 283 3.83 9.51 -1.26
CA ASN A 283 2.96 10.09 -2.28
C ASN A 283 3.68 10.89 -3.39
N TRP A 284 4.98 11.12 -3.27
CA TRP A 284 5.78 11.90 -4.23
C TRP A 284 6.49 11.04 -5.27
N LEU A 285 6.61 9.72 -5.07
CA LEU A 285 7.29 8.86 -6.03
C LEU A 285 6.53 8.84 -7.37
N LEU A 286 7.19 9.27 -8.44
CA LEU A 286 6.66 9.14 -9.79
C LEU A 286 6.92 7.71 -10.29
N HIS A 287 5.84 6.96 -10.55
CA HIS A 287 5.92 5.55 -10.89
C HIS A 287 4.76 5.11 -11.79
N ARG A 288 4.87 3.91 -12.32
CA ARG A 288 3.77 3.22 -13.01
C ARG A 288 3.90 1.70 -12.90
N THR A 289 2.83 0.98 -13.19
CA THR A 289 2.94 -0.46 -13.47
C THR A 289 3.66 -0.62 -14.82
N ASN A 290 4.81 -1.30 -14.80
CA ASN A 290 5.55 -1.65 -16.02
C ASN A 290 4.92 -2.90 -16.63
N ARG A 291 4.38 -2.74 -17.82
CA ARG A 291 3.86 -3.87 -18.62
C ARG A 291 4.45 -3.77 -20.01
N ARG A 292 5.08 -4.85 -20.48
CA ARG A 292 5.77 -4.89 -21.78
C ARG A 292 5.26 -6.05 -22.61
N PRO A 293 5.31 -5.97 -23.96
CA PRO A 293 5.02 -7.09 -24.83
C PRO A 293 5.86 -8.32 -24.46
N GLY A 294 5.21 -9.49 -24.37
CA GLY A 294 5.87 -10.75 -23.99
C GLY A 294 5.76 -11.09 -22.50
N MET A 295 5.33 -10.17 -21.65
CA MET A 295 4.97 -10.50 -20.27
C MET A 295 3.69 -11.33 -20.26
N ASN A 296 3.77 -12.58 -19.81
CA ASN A 296 2.65 -13.53 -19.86
C ASN A 296 2.34 -14.14 -18.47
N ILE A 297 3.12 -13.78 -17.45
CA ILE A 297 2.95 -14.23 -16.07
C ILE A 297 2.15 -13.20 -15.29
N THR A 298 1.27 -13.66 -14.40
CA THR A 298 0.50 -12.80 -13.51
C THR A 298 1.36 -12.33 -12.35
N ARG A 299 1.37 -11.01 -12.07
CA ARG A 299 1.97 -10.43 -10.87
C ARG A 299 0.98 -10.47 -9.71
N TYR A 300 1.48 -10.86 -8.54
CA TYR A 300 0.79 -10.72 -7.26
C TYR A 300 1.50 -9.70 -6.39
N ALA A 301 0.75 -8.81 -5.77
CA ALA A 301 1.27 -7.85 -4.81
C ALA A 301 0.19 -7.38 -3.83
N ILE A 302 0.61 -6.86 -2.68
CA ILE A 302 -0.25 -6.12 -1.76
C ILE A 302 0.28 -4.70 -1.65
N GLU A 303 -0.62 -3.74 -1.67
CA GLU A 303 -0.33 -2.32 -1.47
C GLU A 303 -1.06 -1.83 -0.23
N SER A 304 -0.31 -1.31 0.74
CA SER A 304 -0.83 -0.86 2.03
C SER A 304 -0.38 0.57 2.31
N TRP A 305 -1.28 1.53 2.09
CA TRP A 305 -1.01 2.95 2.37
C TRP A 305 -1.36 3.30 3.80
N LEU A 306 -0.31 3.59 4.57
CA LEU A 306 -0.36 4.05 5.95
C LEU A 306 -0.20 5.58 5.99
N PHE A 307 -0.98 6.24 6.81
CA PHE A 307 -0.99 7.70 6.92
C PHE A 307 -0.91 8.12 8.38
N ALA A 308 -0.31 9.30 8.60
CA ALA A 308 -0.49 10.03 9.84
C ALA A 308 -1.95 10.51 9.94
N PRO A 309 -2.69 10.21 11.02
CA PRO A 309 -4.07 10.67 11.21
C PRO A 309 -4.25 12.18 11.02
N SER A 310 -3.31 13.00 11.51
CA SER A 310 -3.32 14.46 11.38
C SER A 310 -3.13 14.97 9.93
N ALA A 311 -2.69 14.09 9.03
CA ALA A 311 -2.43 14.38 7.61
C ALA A 311 -3.02 13.28 6.71
N PHE A 312 -4.22 12.81 7.07
CA PHE A 312 -4.95 11.80 6.31
C PHE A 312 -5.70 12.43 5.13
N PRO A 313 -5.79 11.76 3.97
CA PRO A 313 -6.47 12.28 2.80
C PRO A 313 -7.95 12.59 3.06
N LYS A 314 -8.38 13.81 2.72
CA LYS A 314 -9.78 14.24 2.89
C LYS A 314 -10.73 13.41 2.02
N GLY A 315 -11.91 13.10 2.54
CA GLY A 315 -12.92 12.32 1.83
C GLY A 315 -12.52 10.85 1.61
N ARG A 316 -11.54 10.34 2.36
CA ARG A 316 -11.17 8.93 2.39
C ARG A 316 -11.55 8.31 3.71
N ILE A 317 -11.72 6.99 3.72
CA ILE A 317 -12.17 6.22 4.88
C ILE A 317 -10.94 5.62 5.56
N ALA A 318 -10.77 5.94 6.84
CA ALA A 318 -9.66 5.45 7.64
C ALA A 318 -9.99 4.12 8.33
N VAL A 319 -8.94 3.32 8.49
CA VAL A 319 -8.97 2.02 9.16
C VAL A 319 -7.80 1.98 10.14
N THR A 320 -8.05 1.75 11.42
CA THR A 320 -7.00 1.56 12.41
C THR A 320 -6.21 0.27 12.16
N VAL A 321 -4.92 0.27 12.47
CA VAL A 321 -4.04 -0.90 12.25
C VAL A 321 -3.60 -1.57 13.53
#